data_a2a15e1edbff1156c0f63fab50015983
#
_entry.id   a2a15e1edbff1156c0f63fab50015983
#
_cell.length_a   1.000
_cell.length_b   1.000
_cell.length_c   1.000
_cell.angle_alpha   90.00
_cell.angle_beta   90.00
_cell.angle_gamma   90.00
#
_symmetry.space_group_name_H-M   'P 1'
#
loop_
_entity.id
_entity.type
_entity.pdbx_description
1 polymer ?
#
loop_
_entity_poly.entity_id
_entity_poly.type
_entity_poly.pdbx_seq_one_letter_code
_entity_poly.pdbx_strand_id
1 'polypeptide(L)'
;MTGVQTCALPISAITTAPTDVKVSEKTNADGTKEPVAEVKLDTKHHDEIIKQAAENKSAEIVLEVSKADSKGADNVQLTLDVTFVKNVADKTNADLTVNTENGKVTLDQETIKTVLGAAKGATITLEVTKVAKPTEAQKKAAGANGHVIRLVIKSGNQIISDFNKGKATVMVELVSRLIGKKVAAIHIADDGTIEQLAGKVLTVGGKQYYEFATPHFSTFAIVDADEVGLDAAEEPAVDAKALASKLTPAARSAKTAKKNVKVTTSLDKQDKEIISQLKDAGYTVKYRFYRSTKKAAGYKAAVTKKASTYTSTSGKKGTKYFYKVQVRVYDASGKLAAKTALKQCRYASRTWNK
;
A
#
# COMPACT_ATOMS: atom_id res chain seq x y z
N MET A 1 25.68 22.44 -23.02
CA MET A 1 25.50 21.68 -21.72
C MET A 1 24.05 21.26 -21.63
N THR A 2 23.79 20.01 -21.88
CA THR A 2 22.46 19.41 -21.93
C THR A 2 22.13 18.83 -20.55
N GLY A 3 21.28 19.54 -19.81
CA GLY A 3 20.73 19.05 -18.54
C GLY A 3 19.81 17.87 -18.78
N VAL A 4 20.24 16.68 -18.40
CA VAL A 4 19.39 15.49 -18.29
C VAL A 4 18.52 15.67 -17.05
N GLN A 5 17.27 16.05 -17.23
CA GLN A 5 16.26 15.94 -16.16
C GLN A 5 15.98 14.46 -15.92
N THR A 6 16.58 13.91 -14.89
CA THR A 6 16.23 12.61 -14.34
C THR A 6 14.77 12.62 -13.89
N CYS A 7 13.97 11.82 -14.53
CA CYS A 7 12.58 11.55 -14.16
C CYS A 7 12.60 10.96 -12.75
N ALA A 8 11.92 11.60 -11.80
CA ALA A 8 11.80 11.08 -10.44
C ALA A 8 11.25 9.65 -10.48
N LEU A 9 12.02 8.74 -9.96
CA LEU A 9 11.67 7.35 -9.70
C LEU A 9 10.49 7.28 -8.71
N PRO A 10 9.76 6.17 -8.65
CA PRO A 10 8.67 5.99 -7.71
C PRO A 10 9.16 6.17 -6.28
N ILE A 11 8.27 6.62 -5.42
CA ILE A 11 8.44 6.84 -3.99
C ILE A 11 9.26 5.69 -3.41
N SER A 12 10.52 5.95 -3.10
CA SER A 12 11.43 4.92 -2.62
C SER A 12 11.12 4.64 -1.15
N ALA A 13 10.77 3.40 -0.83
CA ALA A 13 10.89 2.91 0.52
C ALA A 13 12.38 2.77 0.86
N ILE A 14 12.79 3.21 2.06
CA ILE A 14 14.09 2.87 2.59
C ILE A 14 13.93 1.58 3.36
N THR A 15 14.61 0.54 2.93
CA THR A 15 14.61 -0.75 3.62
C THR A 15 15.92 -0.93 4.37
N THR A 16 15.85 -1.26 5.63
CA THR A 16 17.00 -1.58 6.47
C THR A 16 16.73 -2.83 7.30
N ALA A 17 17.77 -3.66 7.51
CA ALA A 17 17.69 -4.80 8.42
C ALA A 17 18.19 -4.37 9.80
N PRO A 18 17.54 -4.79 10.90
CA PRO A 18 18.08 -4.64 12.24
C PRO A 18 19.35 -5.47 12.39
N THR A 19 20.28 -4.98 13.18
CA THR A 19 21.61 -5.57 13.30
C THR A 19 21.79 -6.42 14.56
N ASP A 20 20.89 -6.31 15.51
CA ASP A 20 20.93 -7.08 16.77
C ASP A 20 19.65 -7.90 16.94
N VAL A 21 19.76 -9.21 16.74
CA VAL A 21 18.67 -10.16 16.88
C VAL A 21 19.03 -11.24 17.86
N LYS A 22 18.27 -11.35 18.95
CA LYS A 22 18.40 -12.38 19.98
C LYS A 22 17.15 -13.26 20.00
N VAL A 23 17.32 -14.55 19.79
CA VAL A 23 16.21 -15.51 19.88
C VAL A 23 16.31 -16.28 21.19
N SER A 24 15.22 -16.30 21.96
CA SER A 24 15.09 -16.95 23.24
C SER A 24 13.75 -17.67 23.36
N GLU A 25 13.59 -18.53 24.36
CA GLU A 25 12.28 -19.09 24.73
C GLU A 25 11.71 -18.33 25.92
N LYS A 26 10.47 -17.87 25.79
CA LYS A 26 9.70 -17.27 26.87
C LYS A 26 8.72 -18.30 27.40
N THR A 27 8.66 -18.46 28.72
CA THR A 27 7.63 -19.28 29.36
C THR A 27 6.43 -18.39 29.68
N ASN A 28 5.27 -18.74 29.12
CA ASN A 28 4.00 -18.06 29.38
C ASN A 28 3.44 -18.44 30.76
N ALA A 29 2.42 -17.72 31.23
CA ALA A 29 1.79 -17.97 32.53
C ALA A 29 1.16 -19.38 32.66
N ASP A 30 0.80 -20.00 31.55
CA ASP A 30 0.27 -21.37 31.45
C ASP A 30 1.38 -22.45 31.38
N GLY A 31 2.66 -22.07 31.55
CA GLY A 31 3.82 -22.96 31.44
C GLY A 31 4.23 -23.33 30.02
N THR A 32 3.55 -22.85 28.99
CA THR A 32 3.95 -23.08 27.59
C THR A 32 5.17 -22.25 27.22
N LYS A 33 6.04 -22.81 26.38
CA LYS A 33 7.20 -22.11 25.84
C LYS A 33 6.89 -21.55 24.48
N GLU A 34 7.25 -20.29 24.25
CA GLU A 34 7.09 -19.57 22.99
C GLU A 34 8.45 -19.05 22.53
N PRO A 35 8.89 -19.35 21.31
CA PRO A 35 10.11 -18.77 20.76
C PRO A 35 9.88 -17.29 20.46
N VAL A 36 10.74 -16.43 21.00
CA VAL A 36 10.70 -14.98 20.87
C VAL A 36 11.96 -14.48 20.22
N ALA A 37 11.84 -13.73 19.14
CA ALA A 37 12.93 -12.98 18.57
C ALA A 37 12.88 -11.52 19.04
N GLU A 38 13.82 -11.15 19.89
CA GLU A 38 14.05 -9.76 20.30
C GLU A 38 14.99 -9.10 19.30
N VAL A 39 14.52 -8.02 18.70
CA VAL A 39 15.18 -7.32 17.62
C VAL A 39 15.41 -5.87 18.00
N LYS A 40 16.60 -5.36 17.76
CA LYS A 40 16.93 -3.93 17.97
C LYS A 40 17.52 -3.33 16.72
N LEU A 41 17.13 -2.11 16.42
CA LEU A 41 17.77 -1.30 15.40
C LEU A 41 19.02 -0.64 16.00
N ASP A 42 20.20 -0.82 15.37
CA ASP A 42 21.43 -0.20 15.84
C ASP A 42 21.33 1.33 15.70
N THR A 43 21.60 2.03 16.79
CA THR A 43 21.57 3.50 16.87
C THR A 43 22.49 4.19 15.87
N LYS A 44 23.60 3.51 15.46
CA LYS A 44 24.53 4.02 14.44
C LYS A 44 23.88 4.27 13.08
N HIS A 45 22.79 3.58 12.77
CA HIS A 45 22.09 3.71 11.50
C HIS A 45 20.92 4.70 11.55
N HIS A 46 20.51 5.17 12.74
CA HIS A 46 19.35 6.03 12.91
C HIS A 46 19.44 7.30 12.08
N ASP A 47 20.53 8.04 12.19
CA ASP A 47 20.69 9.33 11.51
C ASP A 47 20.77 9.16 9.99
N GLU A 48 21.42 8.10 9.51
CA GLU A 48 21.50 7.82 8.07
C GLU A 48 20.15 7.46 7.48
N ILE A 49 19.35 6.62 8.16
CA ILE A 49 17.99 6.26 7.73
C ILE A 49 17.11 7.51 7.64
N ILE A 50 17.14 8.35 8.68
CA ILE A 50 16.35 9.60 8.73
C ILE A 50 16.78 10.56 7.63
N LYS A 51 18.08 10.75 7.44
CA LYS A 51 18.65 11.60 6.39
C LYS A 51 18.20 11.13 5.00
N GLN A 52 18.39 9.85 4.69
CA GLN A 52 17.97 9.28 3.41
C GLN A 52 16.46 9.40 3.19
N ALA A 53 15.65 9.17 4.24
CA ALA A 53 14.20 9.31 4.15
C ALA A 53 13.77 10.75 3.84
N ALA A 54 14.38 11.73 4.49
CA ALA A 54 14.11 13.14 4.27
C ALA A 54 14.57 13.62 2.87
N GLU A 55 15.79 13.28 2.46
CA GLU A 55 16.38 13.69 1.17
C GLU A 55 15.61 13.06 -0.01
N ASN A 56 15.28 11.79 0.08
CA ASN A 56 14.55 11.06 -0.96
C ASN A 56 13.03 11.30 -0.91
N LYS A 57 12.51 12.03 0.10
CA LYS A 57 11.07 12.21 0.37
C LYS A 57 10.36 10.86 0.35
N SER A 58 10.96 9.89 1.04
CA SER A 58 10.43 8.53 1.11
C SER A 58 9.06 8.53 1.76
N ALA A 59 8.12 7.73 1.24
CA ALA A 59 6.81 7.58 1.84
C ALA A 59 6.81 6.54 2.96
N GLU A 60 7.81 5.67 3.01
CA GLU A 60 7.87 4.54 3.93
C GLU A 60 9.31 4.28 4.36
N ILE A 61 9.53 4.02 5.64
CA ILE A 61 10.76 3.45 6.21
C ILE A 61 10.41 2.02 6.61
N VAL A 62 11.06 1.04 5.99
CA VAL A 62 10.79 -0.39 6.22
C VAL A 62 11.92 -1.00 7.05
N LEU A 63 11.58 -1.52 8.21
CA LEU A 63 12.45 -2.31 9.07
C LEU A 63 12.16 -3.79 8.79
N GLU A 64 13.08 -4.44 8.10
CA GLU A 64 12.94 -5.82 7.62
C GLU A 64 13.55 -6.80 8.63
N VAL A 65 12.73 -7.65 9.25
CA VAL A 65 13.19 -8.77 10.09
C VAL A 65 12.96 -10.06 9.32
N SER A 66 14.02 -10.59 8.73
CA SER A 66 13.92 -11.78 7.91
C SER A 66 13.61 -13.03 8.76
N LYS A 67 13.08 -14.06 8.10
CA LYS A 67 12.88 -15.37 8.73
C LYS A 67 14.20 -16.00 9.21
N ALA A 68 15.30 -15.73 8.53
CA ALA A 68 16.62 -16.21 8.92
C ALA A 68 17.07 -15.55 10.24
N ASP A 69 16.79 -14.26 10.40
CA ASP A 69 17.14 -13.50 11.61
C ASP A 69 16.29 -13.92 12.79
N SER A 70 14.95 -14.01 12.59
CA SER A 70 14.00 -14.43 13.63
C SER A 70 14.05 -15.92 13.94
N LYS A 71 14.74 -16.74 13.11
CA LYS A 71 14.78 -18.22 13.19
C LYS A 71 13.39 -18.85 13.21
N GLY A 72 12.40 -18.19 12.61
CA GLY A 72 11.02 -18.65 12.57
C GLY A 72 10.28 -18.51 13.92
N ALA A 73 10.66 -17.53 14.73
CA ALA A 73 9.99 -17.28 16.01
C ALA A 73 8.53 -16.86 15.81
N ASP A 74 7.62 -17.46 16.58
CA ASP A 74 6.19 -17.10 16.54
C ASP A 74 5.94 -15.67 17.09
N ASN A 75 6.84 -15.12 17.89
CA ASN A 75 6.78 -13.78 18.43
C ASN A 75 8.02 -12.98 18.02
N VAL A 76 7.84 -11.90 17.27
CA VAL A 76 8.90 -10.98 16.89
C VAL A 76 8.68 -9.64 17.59
N GLN A 77 9.63 -9.22 18.41
CA GLN A 77 9.59 -7.99 19.21
C GLN A 77 10.65 -7.02 18.69
N LEU A 78 10.24 -6.00 17.95
CA LEU A 78 11.14 -4.95 17.50
C LEU A 78 11.14 -3.80 18.49
N THR A 79 12.30 -3.52 19.08
CA THR A 79 12.52 -2.40 20.01
C THR A 79 13.21 -1.25 19.30
N LEU A 80 12.60 -0.08 19.32
CA LEU A 80 13.07 1.16 18.73
C LEU A 80 13.32 2.20 19.81
N ASP A 81 14.35 3.01 19.63
CA ASP A 81 14.58 4.19 20.46
C ASP A 81 13.48 5.24 20.21
N VAL A 82 12.93 5.83 21.28
CA VAL A 82 11.94 6.92 21.17
C VAL A 82 12.47 8.08 20.35
N THR A 83 13.78 8.38 20.45
CA THR A 83 14.41 9.45 19.68
C THR A 83 14.38 9.15 18.17
N PHE A 84 14.59 7.89 17.77
CA PHE A 84 14.48 7.48 16.37
C PHE A 84 13.05 7.68 15.85
N VAL A 85 12.05 7.14 16.57
CA VAL A 85 10.63 7.28 16.20
C VAL A 85 10.19 8.75 16.14
N LYS A 86 10.69 9.58 17.08
CA LYS A 86 10.48 11.03 17.07
C LYS A 86 11.09 11.68 15.82
N ASN A 87 12.30 11.32 15.44
CA ASN A 87 12.93 11.83 14.23
C ASN A 87 12.18 11.42 12.96
N VAL A 88 11.59 10.21 12.91
CA VAL A 88 10.69 9.81 11.80
C VAL A 88 9.50 10.78 11.71
N ALA A 89 8.84 11.07 12.84
CA ALA A 89 7.69 11.96 12.87
C ALA A 89 8.02 13.41 12.52
N ASP A 90 9.15 13.94 13.03
CA ASP A 90 9.47 15.36 12.94
C ASP A 90 10.22 15.74 11.67
N LYS A 91 11.04 14.84 11.14
CA LYS A 91 11.98 15.14 10.05
C LYS A 91 11.60 14.51 8.73
N THR A 92 10.61 13.60 8.72
CA THR A 92 10.17 12.90 7.50
C THR A 92 8.65 12.96 7.38
N ASN A 93 8.14 12.57 6.19
CA ASN A 93 6.71 12.29 5.99
C ASN A 93 6.50 10.79 5.74
N ALA A 94 7.45 9.96 6.14
CA ALA A 94 7.43 8.55 5.89
C ALA A 94 6.62 7.82 6.96
N ASP A 95 5.79 6.86 6.54
CA ASP A 95 5.21 5.88 7.44
C ASP A 95 6.29 4.92 7.94
N LEU A 96 6.11 4.34 9.11
CA LEU A 96 7.05 3.38 9.69
C LEU A 96 6.49 1.97 9.56
N THR A 97 7.21 1.14 8.84
CA THR A 97 6.82 -0.25 8.60
C THR A 97 7.78 -1.20 9.28
N VAL A 98 7.22 -2.21 9.94
CA VAL A 98 7.92 -3.39 10.42
C VAL A 98 7.44 -4.59 9.60
N ASN A 99 8.36 -5.22 8.88
CA ASN A 99 8.08 -6.39 8.07
C ASN A 99 8.74 -7.62 8.70
N THR A 100 7.92 -8.61 9.06
CA THR A 100 8.34 -9.87 9.67
C THR A 100 7.69 -11.04 8.93
N GLU A 101 8.12 -12.27 9.19
CA GLU A 101 7.42 -13.45 8.66
C GLU A 101 6.01 -13.64 9.22
N ASN A 102 5.71 -13.06 10.40
CA ASN A 102 4.40 -13.14 11.05
C ASN A 102 3.41 -12.11 10.52
N GLY A 103 3.89 -11.08 9.81
CA GLY A 103 3.11 -10.02 9.22
C GLY A 103 3.89 -8.75 8.99
N LYS A 104 3.39 -7.91 8.10
CA LYS A 104 3.87 -6.56 7.84
C LYS A 104 2.91 -5.57 8.51
N VAL A 105 3.45 -4.67 9.32
CA VAL A 105 2.69 -3.65 10.06
C VAL A 105 3.23 -2.28 9.69
N THR A 106 2.38 -1.43 9.13
CA THR A 106 2.70 -0.04 8.75
C THR A 106 1.94 0.91 9.66
N LEU A 107 2.67 1.77 10.36
CA LEU A 107 2.14 2.84 11.20
C LEU A 107 2.14 4.13 10.40
N ASP A 108 0.98 4.76 10.20
CA ASP A 108 0.89 6.07 9.57
C ASP A 108 1.44 7.18 10.50
N GLN A 109 1.67 8.37 9.97
CA GLN A 109 2.23 9.48 10.71
C GLN A 109 1.40 9.89 11.94
N GLU A 110 0.08 9.74 11.89
CA GLU A 110 -0.81 10.06 13.02
C GLU A 110 -0.71 8.99 14.12
N THR A 111 -0.59 7.71 13.74
CA THR A 111 -0.29 6.61 14.68
C THR A 111 1.06 6.80 15.35
N ILE A 112 2.12 7.15 14.57
CA ILE A 112 3.45 7.42 15.12
C ILE A 112 3.39 8.54 16.18
N LYS A 113 2.71 9.65 15.89
CA LYS A 113 2.55 10.76 16.84
C LYS A 113 1.77 10.36 18.08
N THR A 114 0.71 9.56 17.93
CA THR A 114 -0.08 9.06 19.06
C THR A 114 0.76 8.17 19.97
N VAL A 115 1.51 7.23 19.37
CA VAL A 115 2.43 6.34 20.12
C VAL A 115 3.50 7.14 20.85
N LEU A 116 4.09 8.16 20.23
CA LEU A 116 5.06 9.05 20.87
C LEU A 116 4.45 9.83 22.02
N GLY A 117 3.23 10.35 21.88
CA GLY A 117 2.53 11.09 22.93
C GLY A 117 2.19 10.22 24.16
N ALA A 118 1.97 8.93 23.94
CA ALA A 118 1.69 7.96 25.01
C ALA A 118 2.95 7.29 25.61
N ALA A 119 4.12 7.41 24.94
CA ALA A 119 5.35 6.75 25.39
C ALA A 119 5.83 7.26 26.75
N LYS A 120 6.15 6.32 27.66
CA LYS A 120 6.65 6.61 29.02
C LYS A 120 8.10 6.19 29.26
N GLY A 121 8.68 5.42 28.33
CA GLY A 121 10.06 4.93 28.42
C GLY A 121 10.98 5.50 27.34
N ALA A 122 12.23 5.11 27.37
CA ALA A 122 13.23 5.46 26.35
C ALA A 122 13.05 4.67 25.03
N THR A 123 12.23 3.60 25.07
CA THR A 123 12.02 2.71 23.93
C THR A 123 10.55 2.44 23.67
N ILE A 124 10.24 2.14 22.43
CA ILE A 124 8.95 1.64 21.95
C ILE A 124 9.21 0.25 21.38
N THR A 125 8.43 -0.74 21.82
CA THR A 125 8.52 -2.11 21.31
C THR A 125 7.23 -2.44 20.57
N LEU A 126 7.35 -2.84 19.30
CA LEU A 126 6.28 -3.44 18.51
C LEU A 126 6.42 -4.96 18.54
N GLU A 127 5.37 -5.65 18.95
CA GLU A 127 5.30 -7.11 18.96
C GLU A 127 4.34 -7.57 17.85
N VAL A 128 4.83 -8.49 17.01
CA VAL A 128 4.05 -9.17 15.96
C VAL A 128 4.10 -10.65 16.24
N THR A 129 3.01 -11.20 16.74
CA THR A 129 2.93 -12.59 17.20
C THR A 129 1.96 -13.39 16.33
N LYS A 130 2.44 -14.50 15.78
CA LYS A 130 1.59 -15.57 15.27
C LYS A 130 1.17 -16.44 16.47
N VAL A 131 -0.12 -16.49 16.76
CA VAL A 131 -0.63 -17.25 17.90
C VAL A 131 -0.72 -18.73 17.54
N ALA A 132 0.34 -19.49 17.89
CA ALA A 132 0.42 -20.92 17.57
C ALA A 132 -0.60 -21.77 18.38
N LYS A 133 -0.93 -21.32 19.60
CA LYS A 133 -1.90 -21.99 20.49
C LYS A 133 -3.01 -21.00 20.90
N PRO A 134 -4.01 -20.76 20.02
CA PRO A 134 -5.14 -19.89 20.35
C PRO A 134 -5.94 -20.45 21.53
N THR A 135 -6.53 -19.55 22.35
CA THR A 135 -7.50 -19.93 23.37
C THR A 135 -8.76 -20.54 22.75
N GLU A 136 -9.60 -21.19 23.53
CA GLU A 136 -10.84 -21.78 23.01
C GLU A 136 -11.77 -20.71 22.41
N ALA A 137 -11.85 -19.51 23.01
CA ALA A 137 -12.59 -18.38 22.46
C ALA A 137 -12.02 -17.93 21.08
N GLN A 138 -10.69 -17.82 20.98
CA GLN A 138 -10.02 -17.47 19.73
C GLN A 138 -10.20 -18.54 18.65
N LYS A 139 -10.11 -19.83 19.01
CA LYS A 139 -10.40 -20.95 18.09
C LYS A 139 -11.81 -20.92 17.57
N LYS A 140 -12.78 -20.70 18.49
CA LYS A 140 -14.20 -20.59 18.11
C LYS A 140 -14.44 -19.41 17.16
N ALA A 141 -13.86 -18.26 17.45
CA ALA A 141 -13.98 -17.06 16.62
C ALA A 141 -13.31 -17.21 15.25
N ALA A 142 -12.12 -17.82 15.21
CA ALA A 142 -11.32 -17.95 14.01
C ALA A 142 -11.75 -19.12 13.09
N GLY A 143 -12.52 -20.09 13.59
CA GLY A 143 -12.81 -21.32 12.87
C GLY A 143 -11.59 -22.24 12.71
N ALA A 144 -11.78 -23.41 12.10
CA ALA A 144 -10.71 -24.40 11.91
C ALA A 144 -9.62 -23.89 10.93
N ASN A 145 -10.00 -23.08 9.96
CA ASN A 145 -9.10 -22.53 8.95
C ASN A 145 -8.44 -21.21 9.36
N GLY A 146 -8.87 -20.57 10.45
CA GLY A 146 -8.41 -19.25 10.84
C GLY A 146 -6.93 -19.19 11.22
N HIS A 147 -6.31 -18.03 10.94
CA HIS A 147 -4.94 -17.71 11.32
C HIS A 147 -4.96 -16.53 12.30
N VAL A 148 -4.60 -16.79 13.55
CA VAL A 148 -4.65 -15.81 14.65
C VAL A 148 -3.31 -15.12 14.79
N ILE A 149 -3.33 -13.78 14.86
CA ILE A 149 -2.18 -12.92 15.13
C ILE A 149 -2.49 -12.00 16.32
N ARG A 150 -1.46 -11.62 17.05
CA ARG A 150 -1.55 -10.62 18.10
C ARG A 150 -0.54 -9.51 17.85
N LEU A 151 -1.00 -8.28 17.94
CA LEU A 151 -0.20 -7.07 17.76
C LEU A 151 -0.21 -6.27 19.06
N VAL A 152 0.95 -5.83 19.50
CA VAL A 152 1.11 -5.01 20.71
C VAL A 152 2.15 -3.92 20.46
N ILE A 153 1.85 -2.70 20.87
CA ILE A 153 2.86 -1.64 21.06
C ILE A 153 2.96 -1.35 22.55
N LYS A 154 4.19 -1.26 23.05
CA LYS A 154 4.45 -0.88 24.44
C LYS A 154 5.63 0.08 24.57
N SER A 155 5.61 0.91 25.61
CA SER A 155 6.74 1.75 26.01
C SER A 155 6.93 1.57 27.52
N GLY A 156 8.06 0.97 27.93
CA GLY A 156 8.22 0.45 29.28
C GLY A 156 7.13 -0.59 29.60
N ASN A 157 6.43 -0.40 30.71
CA ASN A 157 5.32 -1.28 31.11
C ASN A 157 3.95 -0.86 30.57
N GLN A 158 3.88 0.24 29.82
CA GLN A 158 2.61 0.74 29.28
C GLN A 158 2.33 0.14 27.91
N ILE A 159 1.16 -0.48 27.76
CA ILE A 159 0.62 -0.90 26.46
C ILE A 159 -0.09 0.32 25.82
N ILE A 160 0.16 0.54 24.55
CA ILE A 160 -0.46 1.58 23.75
C ILE A 160 -1.30 0.87 22.69
N SER A 161 -2.60 0.78 22.91
CA SER A 161 -3.50 0.01 22.05
C SER A 161 -4.31 0.87 21.09
N ASP A 162 -4.67 2.11 21.46
CA ASP A 162 -5.52 3.00 20.70
C ASP A 162 -4.68 4.08 19.99
N PHE A 163 -4.96 4.31 18.71
CA PHE A 163 -4.23 5.26 17.86
C PHE A 163 -5.02 6.55 17.60
N ASN A 164 -6.14 6.78 18.29
CA ASN A 164 -7.00 7.94 18.10
C ASN A 164 -7.46 8.10 16.63
N LYS A 165 -6.82 9.05 15.91
CA LYS A 165 -7.10 9.32 14.48
C LYS A 165 -6.19 8.54 13.54
N GLY A 166 -5.12 7.95 14.06
CA GLY A 166 -4.16 7.15 13.31
C GLY A 166 -4.72 5.78 12.95
N LYS A 167 -4.08 5.13 12.00
CA LYS A 167 -4.39 3.76 11.59
C LYS A 167 -3.12 2.98 11.31
N ALA A 168 -3.09 1.76 11.76
CA ALA A 168 -2.09 0.80 11.32
C ALA A 168 -2.64 -0.01 10.15
N THR A 169 -1.86 -0.18 9.09
CA THR A 169 -2.15 -1.14 8.02
C THR A 169 -1.40 -2.44 8.32
N VAL A 170 -2.12 -3.54 8.34
CA VAL A 170 -1.60 -4.87 8.64
C VAL A 170 -1.75 -5.77 7.42
N MET A 171 -0.68 -6.44 7.02
CA MET A 171 -0.68 -7.37 5.90
C MET A 171 -0.14 -8.72 6.37
N VAL A 172 -0.93 -9.78 6.24
CA VAL A 172 -0.63 -11.12 6.71
C VAL A 172 -0.63 -12.10 5.54
N GLU A 173 0.41 -12.93 5.40
CA GLU A 173 0.47 -13.97 4.37
C GLU A 173 -0.65 -15.00 4.62
N LEU A 174 -1.42 -15.32 3.57
CA LEU A 174 -2.46 -16.34 3.68
C LEU A 174 -1.84 -17.72 3.84
N VAL A 175 -2.20 -18.39 4.92
CA VAL A 175 -1.86 -19.80 5.10
C VAL A 175 -2.56 -20.65 4.04
N SER A 176 -1.96 -21.79 3.66
CA SER A 176 -2.43 -22.64 2.55
C SER A 176 -3.93 -22.98 2.63
N ARG A 177 -4.47 -23.21 3.82
CA ARG A 177 -5.88 -23.54 4.06
C ARG A 177 -6.86 -22.40 3.79
N LEU A 178 -6.37 -21.15 3.69
CA LEU A 178 -7.16 -19.94 3.35
C LEU A 178 -7.03 -19.53 1.88
N ILE A 179 -6.08 -20.12 1.13
CA ILE A 179 -5.91 -19.80 -0.29
C ILE A 179 -7.12 -20.29 -1.09
N GLY A 180 -7.70 -19.38 -1.87
CA GLY A 180 -8.89 -19.67 -2.68
C GLY A 180 -10.22 -19.62 -1.91
N LYS A 181 -10.18 -19.27 -0.61
CA LYS A 181 -11.37 -19.07 0.22
C LYS A 181 -11.84 -17.62 0.16
N LYS A 182 -13.07 -17.37 0.56
CA LYS A 182 -13.52 -16.03 0.93
C LYS A 182 -12.90 -15.70 2.28
N VAL A 183 -11.99 -14.75 2.33
CA VAL A 183 -11.30 -14.40 3.56
C VAL A 183 -11.77 -13.06 4.10
N ALA A 184 -11.82 -12.97 5.42
CA ALA A 184 -12.09 -11.74 6.16
C ALA A 184 -11.05 -11.59 7.28
N ALA A 185 -10.81 -10.35 7.74
CA ALA A 185 -10.14 -10.09 8.99
C ALA A 185 -11.16 -9.80 10.09
N ILE A 186 -10.92 -10.33 11.26
CA ILE A 186 -11.69 -10.03 12.48
C ILE A 186 -10.76 -9.57 13.60
N HIS A 187 -11.23 -8.62 14.38
CA HIS A 187 -10.73 -8.34 15.71
C HIS A 187 -11.44 -9.29 16.69
N ILE A 188 -10.70 -9.85 17.62
CA ILE A 188 -11.22 -10.72 18.70
C ILE A 188 -10.94 -10.04 20.02
N ALA A 189 -11.99 -9.55 20.69
CA ALA A 189 -11.89 -8.95 22.01
C ALA A 189 -11.65 -10.04 23.10
N ASP A 190 -11.21 -9.61 24.28
CA ASP A 190 -10.89 -10.53 25.40
C ASP A 190 -12.12 -11.32 25.87
N ASP A 191 -13.32 -10.78 25.71
CA ASP A 191 -14.60 -11.45 26.02
C ASP A 191 -15.06 -12.41 24.90
N GLY A 192 -14.30 -12.50 23.80
CA GLY A 192 -14.61 -13.35 22.65
C GLY A 192 -15.56 -12.72 21.63
N THR A 193 -15.99 -11.47 21.82
CA THR A 193 -16.74 -10.74 20.79
C THR A 193 -15.86 -10.48 19.60
N ILE A 194 -16.46 -10.48 18.41
CA ILE A 194 -15.76 -10.27 17.15
C ILE A 194 -16.26 -9.00 16.45
N GLU A 195 -15.33 -8.28 15.83
CA GLU A 195 -15.60 -7.17 14.94
C GLU A 195 -14.95 -7.47 13.60
N GLN A 196 -15.72 -7.44 12.52
CA GLN A 196 -15.19 -7.62 11.18
C GLN A 196 -14.51 -6.36 10.69
N LEU A 197 -13.30 -6.52 10.14
CA LEU A 197 -12.50 -5.42 9.60
C LEU A 197 -12.54 -5.46 8.07
N ALA A 198 -12.71 -4.28 7.46
CA ALA A 198 -12.60 -4.14 6.02
C ALA A 198 -11.16 -4.40 5.57
N GLY A 199 -11.02 -5.17 4.48
CA GLY A 199 -9.69 -5.48 3.94
C GLY A 199 -9.78 -6.17 2.57
N LYS A 200 -8.63 -6.57 2.05
CA LYS A 200 -8.52 -7.14 0.71
C LYS A 200 -7.43 -8.20 0.59
N VAL A 201 -7.60 -9.08 -0.39
CA VAL A 201 -6.54 -10.01 -0.79
C VAL A 201 -5.62 -9.32 -1.79
N LEU A 202 -4.31 -9.39 -1.52
CA LEU A 202 -3.24 -8.93 -2.41
C LEU A 202 -2.38 -10.09 -2.86
N THR A 203 -1.85 -10.02 -4.08
CA THR A 203 -0.83 -10.96 -4.57
C THR A 203 0.47 -10.21 -4.80
N VAL A 204 1.49 -10.55 -4.00
CA VAL A 204 2.83 -9.96 -4.07
C VAL A 204 3.86 -11.06 -4.22
N GLY A 205 4.69 -11.01 -5.27
CA GLY A 205 5.73 -12.01 -5.50
C GLY A 205 5.21 -13.46 -5.63
N GLY A 206 3.96 -13.65 -6.08
CA GLY A 206 3.33 -14.98 -6.22
C GLY A 206 2.71 -15.52 -4.93
N LYS A 207 2.82 -14.83 -3.80
CA LYS A 207 2.17 -15.15 -2.53
C LYS A 207 0.91 -14.31 -2.35
N GLN A 208 -0.08 -14.85 -1.66
CA GLN A 208 -1.32 -14.14 -1.30
C GLN A 208 -1.26 -13.65 0.14
N TYR A 209 -1.73 -12.43 0.33
CA TYR A 209 -1.80 -11.75 1.62
C TYR A 209 -3.20 -11.19 1.83
N TYR A 210 -3.61 -11.07 3.08
CA TYR A 210 -4.77 -10.25 3.44
C TYR A 210 -4.29 -8.96 4.08
N GLU A 211 -4.73 -7.82 3.55
CA GLU A 211 -4.42 -6.49 4.07
C GLU A 211 -5.67 -5.87 4.68
N PHE A 212 -5.55 -5.34 5.87
CA PHE A 212 -6.60 -4.59 6.56
C PHE A 212 -6.03 -3.41 7.34
N ALA A 213 -6.88 -2.44 7.67
CA ALA A 213 -6.51 -1.30 8.51
C ALA A 213 -7.23 -1.39 9.85
N THR A 214 -6.54 -0.99 10.94
CA THR A 214 -7.09 -0.98 12.29
C THR A 214 -6.71 0.30 13.04
N PRO A 215 -7.62 0.90 13.84
CA PRO A 215 -7.32 2.05 14.68
C PRO A 215 -6.70 1.66 16.05
N HIS A 216 -6.52 0.39 16.32
CA HIS A 216 -5.98 -0.12 17.57
C HIS A 216 -5.25 -1.44 17.37
N PHE A 217 -4.39 -1.82 18.35
CA PHE A 217 -3.79 -3.15 18.38
C PHE A 217 -4.44 -4.05 19.42
N SER A 218 -4.57 -5.32 19.05
CA SER A 218 -5.19 -6.37 19.84
C SER A 218 -4.88 -7.75 19.24
N THR A 219 -5.79 -8.71 19.42
CA THR A 219 -5.81 -10.00 18.74
C THR A 219 -6.69 -9.93 17.51
N PHE A 220 -6.16 -10.39 16.39
CA PHE A 220 -6.86 -10.44 15.10
C PHE A 220 -6.79 -11.85 14.54
N ALA A 221 -7.73 -12.19 13.64
CA ALA A 221 -7.63 -13.40 12.85
C ALA A 221 -7.98 -13.12 11.39
N ILE A 222 -7.29 -13.83 10.49
CA ILE A 222 -7.72 -13.97 9.11
C ILE A 222 -8.49 -15.28 9.04
N VAL A 223 -9.74 -15.23 8.60
CA VAL A 223 -10.70 -16.33 8.70
C VAL A 223 -11.28 -16.71 7.33
N ASP A 224 -11.76 -17.95 7.19
CA ASP A 224 -12.67 -18.33 6.13
C ASP A 224 -14.06 -17.74 6.46
N ALA A 225 -14.47 -16.72 5.72
CA ALA A 225 -15.70 -15.98 6.00
C ALA A 225 -16.94 -16.88 5.96
N ASP A 226 -16.98 -17.83 5.00
CA ASP A 226 -18.09 -18.77 4.89
C ASP A 226 -18.17 -19.72 6.10
N GLU A 227 -17.00 -20.12 6.67
CA GLU A 227 -16.94 -21.01 7.84
C GLU A 227 -17.46 -20.33 9.11
N VAL A 228 -17.16 -19.05 9.31
CA VAL A 228 -17.56 -18.30 10.52
C VAL A 228 -18.83 -17.48 10.35
N GLY A 229 -19.53 -17.63 9.21
CA GLY A 229 -20.80 -16.97 8.95
C GLY A 229 -20.71 -15.46 8.75
N LEU A 230 -19.58 -14.99 8.23
CA LEU A 230 -19.33 -13.60 7.87
C LEU A 230 -19.45 -13.41 6.36
N ASP A 231 -19.94 -12.27 5.94
CA ASP A 231 -19.74 -11.83 4.56
C ASP A 231 -18.24 -11.56 4.36
N ALA A 232 -17.72 -11.90 3.17
CA ALA A 232 -16.39 -11.44 2.83
C ALA A 232 -16.38 -9.91 2.98
N ALA A 233 -15.43 -9.36 3.77
CA ALA A 233 -15.37 -7.91 3.93
C ALA A 233 -15.17 -7.29 2.54
N GLU A 234 -16.24 -6.78 1.96
CA GLU A 234 -16.13 -5.95 0.78
C GLU A 234 -15.36 -4.70 1.19
N GLU A 235 -14.18 -4.48 0.58
CA GLU A 235 -13.62 -3.12 0.59
C GLU A 235 -14.76 -2.18 0.19
N PRO A 236 -14.88 -1.00 0.85
CA PRO A 236 -15.81 0.01 0.37
C PRO A 236 -15.53 0.20 -1.11
N ALA A 237 -16.50 -0.16 -1.92
CA ALA A 237 -16.36 -0.24 -3.37
C ALA A 237 -15.75 1.07 -3.85
N VAL A 238 -14.52 0.99 -4.38
CA VAL A 238 -13.80 2.18 -4.85
C VAL A 238 -14.70 2.87 -5.87
N ASP A 239 -15.18 4.06 -5.53
CA ASP A 239 -16.00 4.84 -6.46
C ASP A 239 -15.13 5.28 -7.65
N ALA A 240 -15.04 4.39 -8.62
CA ALA A 240 -14.27 4.61 -9.84
C ALA A 240 -14.71 5.89 -10.57
N LYS A 241 -15.99 6.31 -10.42
CA LYS A 241 -16.50 7.54 -11.02
C LYS A 241 -16.01 8.78 -10.27
N ALA A 242 -16.03 8.76 -8.94
CA ALA A 242 -15.48 9.84 -8.11
C ALA A 242 -13.97 10.00 -8.35
N LEU A 243 -13.21 8.90 -8.35
CA LEU A 243 -11.77 8.93 -8.62
C LEU A 243 -11.46 9.39 -10.05
N ALA A 244 -12.15 8.87 -11.07
CA ALA A 244 -11.93 9.28 -12.45
C ALA A 244 -12.28 10.77 -12.69
N SER A 245 -13.18 11.35 -11.91
CA SER A 245 -13.53 12.78 -12.00
C SER A 245 -12.40 13.70 -11.54
N LYS A 246 -11.49 13.23 -10.69
CA LYS A 246 -10.33 13.97 -10.18
C LYS A 246 -9.13 13.94 -11.15
N LEU A 247 -9.11 13.01 -12.11
CA LEU A 247 -8.01 12.86 -13.06
C LEU A 247 -7.94 14.02 -14.05
N THR A 248 -6.75 14.57 -14.28
CA THR A 248 -6.48 15.68 -15.21
C THR A 248 -5.40 15.33 -16.25
N PRO A 249 -5.54 14.23 -16.99
CA PRO A 249 -4.50 13.74 -17.88
C PRO A 249 -4.16 14.76 -18.97
N ALA A 250 -2.89 14.90 -19.31
CA ALA A 250 -2.39 15.74 -20.37
C ALA A 250 -1.88 14.90 -21.55
N ALA A 251 -2.10 15.37 -22.77
CA ALA A 251 -1.43 14.83 -23.93
C ALA A 251 -0.09 15.54 -24.16
N ARG A 252 0.96 14.79 -24.53
CA ARG A 252 2.20 15.32 -25.09
C ARG A 252 2.37 14.77 -26.52
N SER A 253 2.92 15.56 -27.42
CA SER A 253 3.14 15.13 -28.81
C SER A 253 4.57 15.36 -29.25
N ALA A 254 5.14 14.38 -29.94
CA ALA A 254 6.47 14.44 -30.56
C ALA A 254 6.44 13.91 -31.98
N LYS A 255 7.38 14.35 -32.85
CA LYS A 255 7.62 13.72 -34.15
C LYS A 255 8.39 12.42 -33.94
N THR A 256 8.08 11.42 -34.76
CA THR A 256 8.90 10.23 -34.92
C THR A 256 9.88 10.37 -36.09
N ALA A 257 10.89 9.50 -36.15
CA ALA A 257 11.83 9.44 -37.30
C ALA A 257 11.10 9.26 -38.63
N LYS A 258 9.97 8.54 -38.68
CA LYS A 258 9.12 8.36 -39.88
C LYS A 258 8.15 9.54 -40.11
N LYS A 259 8.38 10.71 -39.48
CA LYS A 259 7.53 11.93 -39.57
C LYS A 259 6.09 11.75 -39.07
N ASN A 260 5.77 10.65 -38.40
CA ASN A 260 4.48 10.45 -37.72
C ASN A 260 4.42 11.25 -36.40
N VAL A 261 3.25 11.34 -35.81
CA VAL A 261 3.06 12.01 -34.52
C VAL A 261 2.85 10.98 -33.41
N LYS A 262 3.82 10.87 -32.48
CA LYS A 262 3.67 10.09 -31.26
C LYS A 262 2.97 10.96 -30.22
N VAL A 263 1.85 10.47 -29.70
CA VAL A 263 1.10 11.08 -28.60
C VAL A 263 1.30 10.24 -27.35
N THR A 264 1.72 10.87 -26.26
CA THR A 264 1.96 10.23 -24.96
C THR A 264 1.06 10.84 -23.91
N THR A 265 0.49 10.03 -23.04
CA THR A 265 -0.23 10.49 -21.85
C THR A 265 0.76 10.98 -20.80
N SER A 266 0.59 12.20 -20.34
CA SER A 266 1.30 12.74 -19.18
C SER A 266 0.35 12.78 -18.00
N LEU A 267 0.74 12.13 -16.93
CA LEU A 267 0.00 12.03 -15.65
C LEU A 267 0.86 12.70 -14.59
N ASP A 268 0.27 13.54 -13.79
CA ASP A 268 0.95 14.08 -12.60
C ASP A 268 0.99 13.05 -11.45
N LYS A 269 1.47 13.45 -10.28
CA LYS A 269 1.60 12.55 -9.12
C LYS A 269 0.22 12.06 -8.68
N GLN A 270 -0.73 12.96 -8.51
CA GLN A 270 -2.09 12.65 -8.10
C GLN A 270 -2.81 11.74 -9.10
N ASP A 271 -2.69 12.02 -10.41
CA ASP A 271 -3.23 11.15 -11.47
C ASP A 271 -2.69 9.72 -11.36
N LYS A 272 -1.39 9.56 -11.09
CA LYS A 272 -0.74 8.25 -10.95
C LYS A 272 -1.24 7.49 -9.73
N GLU A 273 -1.38 8.17 -8.60
CA GLU A 273 -1.90 7.60 -7.34
C GLU A 273 -3.34 7.12 -7.53
N ILE A 274 -4.20 7.95 -8.14
CA ILE A 274 -5.59 7.57 -8.46
C ILE A 274 -5.63 6.35 -9.39
N ILE A 275 -4.76 6.31 -10.42
CA ILE A 275 -4.71 5.17 -11.34
C ILE A 275 -4.21 3.90 -10.64
N SER A 276 -3.29 4.01 -9.68
CA SER A 276 -2.87 2.90 -8.85
C SER A 276 -4.05 2.37 -8.03
N GLN A 277 -4.71 3.22 -7.26
CA GLN A 277 -5.90 2.86 -6.46
C GLN A 277 -6.97 2.14 -7.29
N LEU A 278 -7.25 2.65 -8.50
CA LEU A 278 -8.20 2.00 -9.41
C LEU A 278 -7.75 0.60 -9.85
N LYS A 279 -6.46 0.40 -10.10
CA LYS A 279 -5.92 -0.92 -10.50
C LYS A 279 -5.89 -1.89 -9.33
N ASP A 280 -5.51 -1.42 -8.15
CA ASP A 280 -5.45 -2.19 -6.91
C ASP A 280 -6.86 -2.68 -6.53
N ALA A 281 -7.89 -1.87 -6.82
CA ALA A 281 -9.31 -2.24 -6.70
C ALA A 281 -9.83 -3.09 -7.89
N GLY A 282 -8.97 -3.71 -8.68
CA GLY A 282 -9.34 -4.66 -9.75
C GLY A 282 -9.84 -4.02 -11.06
N TYR A 283 -9.81 -2.69 -11.18
CA TYR A 283 -10.22 -2.04 -12.43
C TYR A 283 -9.13 -2.09 -13.50
N THR A 284 -9.53 -2.24 -14.74
CA THR A 284 -8.65 -2.10 -15.91
C THR A 284 -8.65 -0.67 -16.42
N VAL A 285 -7.48 -0.02 -16.45
CA VAL A 285 -7.32 1.35 -16.97
C VAL A 285 -6.84 1.31 -18.42
N LYS A 286 -7.54 2.02 -19.30
CA LYS A 286 -7.19 2.22 -20.72
C LYS A 286 -7.18 3.69 -21.06
N TYR A 287 -6.42 4.05 -22.12
CA TYR A 287 -6.27 5.40 -22.62
C TYR A 287 -6.94 5.54 -23.97
N ARG A 288 -7.89 6.47 -24.09
CA ARG A 288 -8.54 6.79 -25.36
C ARG A 288 -7.96 8.08 -25.92
N PHE A 289 -7.34 7.97 -27.06
CA PHE A 289 -6.74 9.09 -27.77
C PHE A 289 -7.74 9.73 -28.72
N TYR A 290 -7.74 11.07 -28.73
CA TYR A 290 -8.61 11.87 -29.58
C TYR A 290 -7.77 12.81 -30.44
N ARG A 291 -8.27 13.13 -31.63
CA ARG A 291 -7.65 14.09 -32.55
C ARG A 291 -8.71 15.06 -33.07
N SER A 292 -8.31 16.33 -33.24
CA SER A 292 -9.10 17.39 -33.90
C SER A 292 -8.21 18.31 -34.71
N THR A 293 -8.77 19.00 -35.69
CA THR A 293 -8.15 20.16 -36.37
C THR A 293 -8.52 21.48 -35.66
N LYS A 294 -9.47 21.46 -34.74
CA LYS A 294 -9.88 22.61 -33.94
C LYS A 294 -9.41 22.46 -32.49
N LYS A 295 -8.88 23.56 -31.89
CA LYS A 295 -8.32 23.54 -30.51
C LYS A 295 -9.36 23.20 -29.44
N ALA A 296 -10.54 23.77 -29.53
CA ALA A 296 -11.56 23.68 -28.48
C ALA A 296 -12.64 22.62 -28.73
N ALA A 297 -12.81 22.15 -29.96
CA ALA A 297 -13.95 21.32 -30.37
C ALA A 297 -13.56 20.27 -31.44
N GLY A 298 -14.54 19.44 -31.82
CA GLY A 298 -14.39 18.50 -32.94
C GLY A 298 -13.44 17.32 -32.70
N TYR A 299 -13.18 16.97 -31.44
CA TYR A 299 -12.34 15.83 -31.11
C TYR A 299 -13.01 14.50 -31.45
N LYS A 300 -12.44 13.78 -32.41
CA LYS A 300 -12.85 12.43 -32.78
C LYS A 300 -11.92 11.41 -32.17
N ALA A 301 -12.49 10.31 -31.67
CA ALA A 301 -11.72 9.20 -31.11
C ALA A 301 -10.87 8.55 -32.20
N ALA A 302 -9.58 8.38 -31.94
CA ALA A 302 -8.66 7.71 -32.83
C ALA A 302 -8.48 6.22 -32.42
N VAL A 303 -8.19 5.95 -31.14
CA VAL A 303 -7.95 4.60 -30.63
C VAL A 303 -8.10 4.55 -29.10
N THR A 304 -8.41 3.36 -28.57
CA THR A 304 -8.35 3.05 -27.13
C THR A 304 -7.34 1.93 -26.91
N LYS A 305 -6.38 2.11 -25.98
CA LYS A 305 -5.29 1.17 -25.70
C LYS A 305 -5.03 1.05 -24.19
N LYS A 306 -4.45 -0.08 -23.75
CA LYS A 306 -3.83 -0.20 -22.41
C LYS A 306 -2.54 0.65 -22.33
N ALA A 307 -1.77 0.72 -23.43
CA ALA A 307 -0.55 1.53 -23.49
C ALA A 307 -0.86 3.03 -23.42
N SER A 308 -0.05 3.76 -22.67
CA SER A 308 -0.15 5.22 -22.49
C SER A 308 0.35 6.02 -23.72
N THR A 309 0.65 5.35 -24.83
CA THR A 309 1.17 5.95 -26.06
C THR A 309 0.37 5.51 -27.30
N TYR A 310 0.29 6.43 -28.25
CA TYR A 310 -0.32 6.21 -29.57
C TYR A 310 0.49 6.92 -30.65
N THR A 311 0.71 6.27 -31.78
CA THR A 311 1.33 6.90 -32.95
C THR A 311 0.28 7.13 -34.01
N SER A 312 0.02 8.40 -34.34
CA SER A 312 -0.82 8.80 -35.45
C SER A 312 0.00 8.68 -36.74
N THR A 313 -0.49 7.89 -37.69
CA THR A 313 0.20 7.60 -38.99
C THR A 313 -0.41 8.29 -40.16
N SER A 314 -1.51 9.01 -40.01
CA SER A 314 -2.25 9.70 -41.08
C SER A 314 -2.58 11.13 -40.71
N GLY A 315 -2.47 12.03 -41.68
CA GLY A 315 -2.80 13.44 -41.57
C GLY A 315 -2.57 14.19 -42.86
N LYS A 316 -3.16 15.39 -43.00
CA LYS A 316 -2.95 16.28 -44.15
C LYS A 316 -1.71 17.14 -43.88
N LYS A 317 -0.77 17.17 -44.86
CA LYS A 317 0.44 17.98 -44.78
C LYS A 317 0.11 19.46 -44.52
N GLY A 318 0.88 20.11 -43.66
CA GLY A 318 0.66 21.51 -43.25
C GLY A 318 -0.45 21.72 -42.25
N THR A 319 -1.30 20.70 -41.98
CA THR A 319 -2.42 20.84 -41.07
C THR A 319 -1.96 20.65 -39.63
N LYS A 320 -2.35 21.58 -38.72
CA LYS A 320 -2.13 21.48 -37.29
C LYS A 320 -3.23 20.64 -36.67
N TYR A 321 -2.82 19.57 -35.96
CA TYR A 321 -3.72 18.71 -35.22
C TYR A 321 -3.54 18.92 -33.73
N PHE A 322 -4.66 18.82 -33.00
CA PHE A 322 -4.76 18.86 -31.54
C PHE A 322 -5.11 17.46 -31.03
N TYR A 323 -4.45 17.04 -29.96
CA TYR A 323 -4.61 15.71 -29.40
C TYR A 323 -5.02 15.83 -27.94
N LYS A 324 -5.96 15.01 -27.50
CA LYS A 324 -6.33 14.81 -26.10
C LYS A 324 -6.26 13.33 -25.76
N VAL A 325 -6.05 13.03 -24.47
CA VAL A 325 -6.09 11.66 -23.95
C VAL A 325 -7.09 11.62 -22.81
N GLN A 326 -8.03 10.69 -22.87
CA GLN A 326 -9.01 10.40 -21.86
C GLN A 326 -8.64 9.11 -21.14
N VAL A 327 -8.61 9.10 -19.82
CA VAL A 327 -8.52 7.87 -19.03
C VAL A 327 -9.90 7.23 -18.96
N ARG A 328 -9.96 5.93 -19.20
CA ARG A 328 -11.18 5.10 -19.15
C ARG A 328 -10.94 3.92 -18.20
N VAL A 329 -11.87 3.71 -17.30
CA VAL A 329 -11.82 2.69 -16.25
C VAL A 329 -12.87 1.63 -16.57
N TYR A 330 -12.46 0.38 -16.61
CA TYR A 330 -13.34 -0.76 -16.89
C TYR A 330 -13.34 -1.70 -15.68
N ASP A 331 -14.50 -2.22 -15.32
CA ASP A 331 -14.64 -3.23 -14.28
C ASP A 331 -14.10 -4.60 -14.71
N ALA A 332 -14.16 -5.58 -13.82
CA ALA A 332 -13.69 -6.95 -14.07
C ALA A 332 -14.42 -7.64 -15.24
N SER A 333 -15.69 -7.27 -15.50
CA SER A 333 -16.49 -7.76 -16.63
C SER A 333 -16.11 -7.12 -17.97
N GLY A 334 -15.22 -6.10 -17.95
CA GLY A 334 -14.84 -5.33 -19.13
C GLY A 334 -15.83 -4.24 -19.51
N LYS A 335 -16.84 -3.95 -18.69
CA LYS A 335 -17.78 -2.86 -18.87
C LYS A 335 -17.15 -1.53 -18.44
N LEU A 336 -17.46 -0.43 -19.12
CA LEU A 336 -16.97 0.90 -18.78
C LEU A 336 -17.62 1.39 -17.48
N ALA A 337 -16.85 1.40 -16.38
CA ALA A 337 -17.28 1.89 -15.08
C ALA A 337 -17.20 3.42 -14.99
N ALA A 338 -16.07 4.01 -15.48
CA ALA A 338 -15.85 5.44 -15.42
C ALA A 338 -14.94 5.96 -16.55
N LYS A 339 -14.94 7.28 -16.73
CA LYS A 339 -14.04 7.98 -17.68
C LYS A 339 -13.82 9.42 -17.24
N THR A 340 -12.65 9.98 -17.49
CA THR A 340 -12.43 11.43 -17.32
C THR A 340 -13.28 12.24 -18.28
N ALA A 341 -13.77 13.40 -17.85
CA ALA A 341 -14.43 14.32 -18.76
C ALA A 341 -13.41 14.89 -19.75
N LEU A 342 -13.72 14.88 -21.05
CA LEU A 342 -12.77 15.34 -22.09
C LEU A 342 -12.37 16.82 -21.94
N LYS A 343 -13.23 17.64 -21.30
CA LYS A 343 -12.96 19.05 -20.98
C LYS A 343 -11.78 19.20 -19.97
N GLN A 344 -11.60 18.24 -19.06
CA GLN A 344 -10.52 18.24 -18.07
C GLN A 344 -9.17 17.78 -18.69
N CYS A 345 -9.19 17.12 -19.85
CA CYS A 345 -7.99 16.62 -20.49
C CYS A 345 -7.24 17.75 -21.19
N ARG A 346 -5.98 17.98 -20.79
CA ARG A 346 -5.12 18.98 -21.43
C ARG A 346 -4.65 18.49 -22.79
N TYR A 347 -4.66 19.36 -23.80
CA TYR A 347 -4.29 19.00 -25.16
C TYR A 347 -2.79 19.23 -25.45
N ALA A 348 -2.26 18.49 -26.44
CA ALA A 348 -1.03 18.82 -27.15
C ALA A 348 -1.35 19.12 -28.64
N SER A 349 -0.49 19.87 -29.33
CA SER A 349 -0.67 20.12 -30.73
C SER A 349 0.59 19.86 -31.52
N ARG A 350 0.43 19.46 -32.79
CA ARG A 350 1.52 19.26 -33.73
C ARG A 350 1.04 19.47 -35.16
N THR A 351 1.87 20.17 -35.97
CA THR A 351 1.64 20.26 -37.40
C THR A 351 2.10 18.97 -38.07
N TRP A 352 1.27 18.49 -39.00
CA TRP A 352 1.57 17.30 -39.80
C TRP A 352 2.50 17.65 -40.95
N ASN A 353 3.64 17.00 -41.05
CA ASN A 353 4.72 17.35 -42.02
C ASN A 353 5.08 16.18 -42.94
N LYS A 354 4.23 15.16 -43.06
CA LYS A 354 4.45 14.03 -43.95
C LYS A 354 3.79 14.26 -45.29
#